data_68fa89312b4b2fee950e9f68bdc1f3dc
#
_entry.id   68fa89312b4b2fee950e9f68bdc1f3dc
#
_cell.length_a   1.000
_cell.length_b   1.000
_cell.length_c   1.000
_cell.angle_alpha   90.00
_cell.angle_beta   90.00
_cell.angle_gamma   90.00
#
_symmetry.space_group_name_H-M   'P 1'
#
loop_
_entity.id
_entity.type
_entity.pdbx_description
1 polymer ?
#
loop_
_entity_poly.entity_id
_entity_poly.type
_entity_poly.pdbx_seq_one_letter_code
_entity_poly.pdbx_strand_id
1 'polypeptide(L)'
;MNYFSLYLKGLICFCLLFITMDSHALSIDKGYRQNKIKDLALIYQGGVHRIDWTSDQFLPYVVHQFADGHKDWLFDGFLFLEFTDGKGCGFATRYSDKNARKKEWLWLLDRLFEDGKALSALDRCIGTQIKEIGKPDFTHQIVLCLPEVLPGQKDWGEVDGEPMDFSRQEDQVKATRWYIDELMKRFKQAKYKHLKLSGFYWLAEDIDFTKLPPL
;
A
#
# COMPACT_ATOMS: atom_id res chain seq x y z
N MET A 1 -33.77 4.71 -59.52
CA MET A 1 -32.97 5.23 -58.39
C MET A 1 -33.15 4.28 -57.20
N ASN A 2 -32.13 3.51 -56.91
CA ASN A 2 -32.20 2.31 -56.07
C ASN A 2 -32.17 2.64 -54.57
N TYR A 3 -33.27 2.50 -53.88
CA TYR A 3 -33.40 2.65 -52.44
C TYR A 3 -32.60 1.57 -51.65
N PHE A 4 -32.13 0.53 -52.29
CA PHE A 4 -31.35 -0.55 -51.69
C PHE A 4 -29.92 -0.13 -51.31
N SER A 5 -29.38 0.88 -51.95
CA SER A 5 -28.00 1.36 -51.68
C SER A 5 -27.90 2.26 -50.46
N LEU A 6 -29.01 2.91 -50.01
CA LEU A 6 -29.00 3.74 -48.81
C LEU A 6 -29.08 2.94 -47.50
N TYR A 7 -29.81 1.80 -47.52
CA TYR A 7 -29.94 0.91 -46.35
C TYR A 7 -28.64 0.18 -46.03
N LEU A 8 -27.86 -0.17 -47.04
CA LEU A 8 -26.60 -0.87 -46.85
C LEU A 8 -25.51 0.03 -46.26
N LYS A 9 -25.50 1.32 -46.60
CA LYS A 9 -24.56 2.32 -46.02
C LYS A 9 -24.93 2.71 -44.61
N GLY A 10 -26.20 2.71 -44.21
CA GLY A 10 -26.66 2.93 -42.85
C GLY A 10 -26.36 1.76 -41.94
N LEU A 11 -26.44 0.52 -42.42
CA LEU A 11 -26.19 -0.68 -41.65
C LEU A 11 -24.67 -0.86 -41.36
N ILE A 12 -23.79 -0.52 -42.31
CA ILE A 12 -22.34 -0.59 -42.13
C ILE A 12 -21.84 0.49 -41.16
N CYS A 13 -22.48 1.70 -41.18
CA CYS A 13 -22.13 2.75 -40.23
C CYS A 13 -22.57 2.44 -38.81
N PHE A 14 -23.69 1.70 -38.62
CA PHE A 14 -24.17 1.30 -37.29
C PHE A 14 -23.36 0.12 -36.70
N CYS A 15 -22.85 -0.78 -37.53
CA CYS A 15 -21.96 -1.86 -37.07
C CYS A 15 -20.54 -1.38 -36.72
N LEU A 16 -20.06 -0.29 -37.33
CA LEU A 16 -18.74 0.30 -37.01
C LEU A 16 -18.76 1.12 -35.71
N LEU A 17 -19.91 1.61 -35.25
CA LEU A 17 -20.05 2.33 -33.99
C LEU A 17 -20.06 1.41 -32.76
N PHE A 18 -20.38 0.11 -32.92
CA PHE A 18 -20.35 -0.87 -31.82
C PHE A 18 -18.96 -1.51 -31.58
N ILE A 19 -18.02 -1.37 -32.52
CA ILE A 19 -16.68 -1.97 -32.39
C ILE A 19 -15.70 -1.06 -31.65
N THR A 20 -16.01 0.23 -31.46
CA THR A 20 -15.08 1.17 -30.83
C THR A 20 -15.30 1.39 -29.33
N MET A 21 -16.31 0.76 -28.71
CA MET A 21 -16.57 0.93 -27.26
C MET A 21 -15.93 -0.14 -26.36
N ASP A 22 -15.36 -1.20 -26.92
CA ASP A 22 -14.81 -2.30 -26.10
C ASP A 22 -13.31 -2.18 -25.83
N SER A 23 -12.60 -1.21 -26.39
CA SER A 23 -11.13 -1.13 -26.21
C SER A 23 -10.68 -0.43 -24.93
N HIS A 24 -11.55 0.32 -24.25
CA HIS A 24 -11.20 1.01 -23.02
C HIS A 24 -11.47 0.21 -21.74
N ALA A 25 -12.37 -0.75 -21.76
CA ALA A 25 -12.67 -1.61 -20.60
C ALA A 25 -11.56 -2.66 -20.34
N LEU A 26 -10.76 -3.02 -21.37
CA LEU A 26 -9.72 -4.04 -21.27
C LEU A 26 -8.38 -3.55 -20.69
N SER A 27 -8.16 -2.24 -20.56
CA SER A 27 -6.89 -1.72 -20.03
C SER A 27 -6.86 -1.63 -18.50
N ILE A 28 -8.01 -1.53 -17.84
CA ILE A 28 -8.12 -1.46 -16.38
C ILE A 28 -7.82 -2.82 -15.74
N ASP A 29 -8.13 -3.91 -16.43
CA ASP A 29 -7.98 -5.28 -15.93
C ASP A 29 -6.51 -5.78 -15.90
N LYS A 30 -5.60 -5.13 -16.63
CA LYS A 30 -4.18 -5.50 -16.66
C LYS A 30 -3.38 -4.97 -15.47
N GLY A 31 -3.78 -3.86 -14.84
CA GLY A 31 -3.06 -3.23 -13.72
C GLY A 31 -3.19 -3.99 -12.41
N TYR A 32 -4.35 -4.58 -12.13
CA TYR A 32 -4.64 -5.27 -10.88
C TYR A 32 -4.13 -6.72 -10.80
N ARG A 33 -3.81 -7.35 -11.92
CA ARG A 33 -3.45 -8.79 -11.96
C ARG A 33 -1.97 -9.08 -11.80
N GLN A 34 -1.08 -8.10 -11.74
CA GLN A 34 0.37 -8.35 -11.72
C GLN A 34 0.94 -8.65 -10.33
N ASN A 35 0.24 -8.27 -9.25
CA ASN A 35 0.67 -8.53 -7.87
C ASN A 35 -0.39 -9.39 -7.17
N LYS A 36 -0.40 -10.70 -7.45
CA LYS A 36 -1.32 -11.62 -6.77
C LYS A 36 -0.73 -11.99 -5.42
N ILE A 37 -1.10 -11.23 -4.37
CA ILE A 37 -0.99 -11.69 -3.00
C ILE A 37 -2.09 -12.72 -2.80
N LYS A 38 -1.75 -13.95 -2.37
CA LYS A 38 -2.70 -15.01 -2.08
C LYS A 38 -3.11 -14.94 -0.63
N ASP A 39 -2.13 -14.82 0.26
CA ASP A 39 -2.31 -14.84 1.71
C ASP A 39 -1.61 -13.63 2.34
N LEU A 40 -2.40 -12.71 2.91
CA LEU A 40 -1.92 -11.44 3.46
C LEU A 40 -1.95 -11.46 5.00
N ALA A 41 -0.77 -11.36 5.62
CA ALA A 41 -0.65 -11.15 7.06
C ALA A 41 -0.74 -9.67 7.40
N LEU A 42 -1.56 -9.34 8.40
CA LEU A 42 -1.70 -7.99 8.94
C LEU A 42 -0.72 -7.78 10.10
N ILE A 43 0.17 -6.79 9.98
CA ILE A 43 1.23 -6.49 10.93
C ILE A 43 1.00 -5.11 11.54
N TYR A 44 0.53 -5.06 12.78
CA TYR A 44 0.47 -3.81 13.54
C TYR A 44 1.87 -3.44 14.01
N GLN A 45 2.41 -2.35 13.49
CA GLN A 45 3.80 -1.98 13.72
C GLN A 45 3.97 -0.45 13.75
N GLY A 46 4.67 0.05 14.75
CA GLY A 46 5.05 1.45 14.88
C GLY A 46 4.75 2.05 16.24
N GLY A 47 3.52 1.91 16.75
CA GLY A 47 3.14 2.45 18.05
C GLY A 47 4.00 1.93 19.20
N VAL A 48 4.33 2.77 20.18
CA VAL A 48 5.14 2.36 21.34
C VAL A 48 4.48 1.29 22.22
N HIS A 49 3.19 1.09 22.06
CA HIS A 49 2.42 0.02 22.74
C HIS A 49 2.47 -1.32 21.98
N ARG A 50 3.07 -1.32 20.78
CA ARG A 50 3.26 -2.54 19.97
C ARG A 50 4.56 -3.23 20.34
N ILE A 51 4.62 -4.52 20.08
CA ILE A 51 5.88 -5.27 20.15
C ILE A 51 6.84 -4.79 19.07
N ASP A 52 8.14 -4.93 19.34
CA ASP A 52 9.16 -4.80 18.30
C ASP A 52 9.19 -6.09 17.47
N TRP A 53 8.79 -6.00 16.22
CA TRP A 53 8.80 -7.14 15.31
C TRP A 53 10.23 -7.53 14.93
N THR A 54 10.72 -8.63 15.51
CA THR A 54 12.02 -9.24 15.23
C THR A 54 11.87 -10.46 14.32
N SER A 55 12.99 -11.03 13.85
CA SER A 55 12.97 -12.22 12.99
C SER A 55 12.24 -13.40 13.59
N ASP A 56 12.40 -13.61 14.91
CA ASP A 56 11.75 -14.73 15.61
C ASP A 56 10.22 -14.56 15.67
N GLN A 57 9.75 -13.31 15.79
CA GLN A 57 8.32 -13.01 15.80
C GLN A 57 7.69 -13.13 14.39
N PHE A 58 8.47 -12.91 13.33
CA PHE A 58 8.01 -13.15 11.97
C PHE A 58 8.01 -14.62 11.58
N LEU A 59 8.81 -15.47 12.24
CA LEU A 59 8.96 -16.88 11.86
C LEU A 59 7.63 -17.62 11.67
N PRO A 60 6.65 -17.56 12.59
CA PRO A 60 5.37 -18.28 12.44
C PRO A 60 4.45 -17.72 11.36
N TYR A 61 4.77 -16.56 10.78
CA TYR A 61 4.07 -15.97 9.63
C TYR A 61 4.79 -16.27 8.31
N VAL A 62 6.09 -16.47 8.35
CA VAL A 62 6.90 -16.78 7.17
C VAL A 62 6.80 -18.25 6.81
N VAL A 63 6.83 -19.14 7.81
CA VAL A 63 6.76 -20.59 7.61
C VAL A 63 5.79 -21.24 8.58
N HIS A 64 5.12 -22.29 8.11
CA HIS A 64 4.41 -23.24 8.94
C HIS A 64 5.30 -24.47 9.21
N GLN A 65 5.36 -24.91 10.46
CA GLN A 65 6.01 -26.15 10.83
C GLN A 65 4.96 -27.21 11.14
N PHE A 66 5.00 -28.31 10.40
CA PHE A 66 4.10 -29.44 10.57
C PHE A 66 4.53 -30.34 11.74
N ALA A 67 3.63 -31.22 12.19
CA ALA A 67 3.86 -32.12 13.31
C ALA A 67 5.02 -33.10 13.10
N ASP A 68 5.32 -33.46 11.85
CA ASP A 68 6.45 -34.32 11.46
C ASP A 68 7.79 -33.56 11.36
N GLY A 69 7.75 -32.23 11.63
CA GLY A 69 8.93 -31.37 11.65
C GLY A 69 9.29 -30.72 10.32
N HIS A 70 8.64 -31.10 9.20
CA HIS A 70 8.88 -30.38 7.94
C HIS A 70 8.26 -28.96 8.00
N LYS A 71 8.80 -28.06 7.19
CA LYS A 71 8.34 -26.66 7.08
C LYS A 71 7.91 -26.35 5.66
N ASP A 72 6.92 -25.48 5.52
CA ASP A 72 6.51 -24.91 4.25
C ASP A 72 6.27 -23.40 4.40
N TRP A 73 6.34 -22.68 3.27
CA TRP A 73 6.07 -21.24 3.22
C TRP A 73 4.60 -20.98 3.54
N LEU A 74 4.32 -19.88 4.29
CA LEU A 74 2.95 -19.61 4.75
C LEU A 74 2.36 -18.37 4.07
N PHE A 75 2.74 -17.16 4.47
CA PHE A 75 2.21 -15.94 3.89
C PHE A 75 3.12 -15.39 2.79
N ASP A 76 2.54 -14.99 1.65
CA ASP A 76 3.25 -14.35 0.55
C ASP A 76 3.14 -12.82 0.56
N GLY A 77 2.26 -12.25 1.41
CA GLY A 77 2.06 -10.82 1.58
C GLY A 77 2.05 -10.37 3.04
N PHE A 78 2.56 -9.16 3.28
CA PHE A 78 2.58 -8.53 4.61
C PHE A 78 2.12 -7.08 4.49
N LEU A 79 1.03 -6.75 5.20
CA LEU A 79 0.53 -5.39 5.35
C LEU A 79 0.99 -4.81 6.67
N PHE A 80 1.85 -3.81 6.62
CA PHE A 80 2.28 -3.04 7.80
C PHE A 80 1.39 -1.83 7.97
N LEU A 81 0.75 -1.72 9.14
CA LEU A 81 -0.12 -0.59 9.46
C LEU A 81 -0.03 -0.19 10.92
N GLU A 82 -0.39 1.06 11.22
CA GLU A 82 -0.54 1.59 12.57
C GLU A 82 -1.56 2.73 12.58
N PHE A 83 -2.38 2.78 13.62
CA PHE A 83 -3.40 3.81 13.81
C PHE A 83 -2.98 4.92 14.78
N THR A 84 -2.09 4.64 15.71
CA THR A 84 -1.63 5.60 16.73
C THR A 84 -0.14 5.43 17.01
N ASP A 85 0.50 6.51 17.51
CA ASP A 85 1.87 6.43 18.00
C ASP A 85 1.98 5.76 19.39
N GLY A 86 0.84 5.54 20.06
CA GLY A 86 0.79 5.06 21.45
C GLY A 86 1.18 6.10 22.49
N LYS A 87 1.34 7.38 22.08
CA LYS A 87 1.66 8.55 22.93
C LYS A 87 0.59 9.63 22.85
N GLY A 88 -0.53 9.33 22.21
CA GLY A 88 -1.69 10.21 22.10
C GLY A 88 -1.88 10.88 20.75
N CYS A 89 -1.07 10.54 19.72
CA CYS A 89 -1.30 11.01 18.35
C CYS A 89 -1.83 9.89 17.46
N GLY A 90 -2.86 10.21 16.68
CA GLY A 90 -3.48 9.29 15.72
C GLY A 90 -3.02 9.54 14.29
N PHE A 91 -2.83 8.46 13.54
CA PHE A 91 -2.55 8.46 12.10
C PHE A 91 -3.82 8.36 11.26
N ALA A 92 -4.98 8.19 11.91
CA ALA A 92 -6.30 8.17 11.28
C ALA A 92 -7.35 8.80 12.19
N THR A 93 -8.45 9.23 11.57
CA THR A 93 -9.61 9.82 12.27
C THR A 93 -10.15 8.86 13.35
N ARG A 94 -10.47 9.40 14.53
CA ARG A 94 -11.11 8.69 15.66
C ARG A 94 -10.21 7.72 16.44
N TYR A 95 -8.93 7.61 16.13
CA TYR A 95 -8.02 6.70 16.85
C TYR A 95 -7.24 7.38 17.97
N SER A 96 -7.26 8.71 18.08
CA SER A 96 -6.62 9.45 19.16
C SER A 96 -7.20 10.87 19.27
N ASP A 97 -6.98 11.52 20.43
CA ASP A 97 -7.42 12.90 20.68
C ASP A 97 -6.61 13.95 19.92
N LYS A 98 -5.39 13.60 19.50
CA LYS A 98 -4.50 14.49 18.75
C LYS A 98 -4.16 13.89 17.38
N ASN A 99 -4.17 14.77 16.39
CA ASN A 99 -3.78 14.41 15.05
C ASN A 99 -2.24 14.31 14.94
N ALA A 100 -1.75 13.27 14.28
CA ALA A 100 -0.34 13.15 13.94
C ALA A 100 0.07 14.29 13.01
N ARG A 101 1.27 14.80 13.22
CA ARG A 101 1.92 15.82 12.40
C ARG A 101 3.01 15.17 11.53
N LYS A 102 3.66 15.94 10.69
CA LYS A 102 4.77 15.49 9.85
C LYS A 102 5.86 14.76 10.66
N LYS A 103 6.18 15.25 11.84
CA LYS A 103 7.19 14.61 12.71
C LYS A 103 6.77 13.21 13.19
N GLU A 104 5.50 12.99 13.48
CA GLU A 104 4.97 11.67 13.84
C GLU A 104 4.93 10.76 12.61
N TRP A 105 4.65 11.29 11.41
CA TRP A 105 4.73 10.54 10.16
C TRP A 105 6.17 10.11 9.84
N LEU A 106 7.16 11.00 10.05
CA LEU A 106 8.58 10.66 9.93
C LEU A 106 8.99 9.60 10.95
N TRP A 107 8.55 9.76 12.19
CA TRP A 107 8.83 8.79 13.26
C TRP A 107 8.25 7.40 12.92
N LEU A 108 7.04 7.33 12.33
CA LEU A 108 6.46 6.07 11.87
C LEU A 108 7.33 5.41 10.78
N LEU A 109 7.85 6.20 9.84
CA LEU A 109 8.82 5.72 8.84
C LEU A 109 10.12 5.25 9.50
N ASP A 110 10.66 5.98 10.47
CA ASP A 110 11.88 5.60 11.18
C ASP A 110 11.70 4.22 11.85
N ARG A 111 10.56 3.99 12.49
CA ARG A 111 10.20 2.68 13.10
C ARG A 111 10.08 1.56 12.06
N LEU A 112 9.50 1.85 10.91
CA LEU A 112 9.29 0.86 9.84
C LEU A 112 10.61 0.41 9.20
N PHE A 113 11.59 1.32 9.11
CA PHE A 113 12.90 1.07 8.50
C PHE A 113 14.03 0.85 9.51
N GLU A 114 13.72 0.68 10.80
CA GLU A 114 14.70 0.43 11.86
C GLU A 114 15.43 -0.89 11.62
N ASP A 115 16.77 -0.87 11.70
CA ASP A 115 17.56 -2.08 11.47
C ASP A 115 17.30 -3.15 12.53
N GLY A 116 17.17 -4.40 12.10
CA GLY A 116 16.86 -5.54 12.97
C GLY A 116 15.39 -5.65 13.40
N LYS A 117 14.53 -4.71 12.98
CA LYS A 117 13.09 -4.72 13.29
C LYS A 117 12.26 -4.57 12.02
N ALA A 118 10.95 -4.78 12.14
CA ALA A 118 9.96 -4.58 11.08
C ALA A 118 10.44 -5.15 9.72
N LEU A 119 10.52 -4.33 8.68
CA LEU A 119 10.90 -4.76 7.32
C LEU A 119 12.29 -5.42 7.29
N SER A 120 13.27 -4.88 8.03
CA SER A 120 14.62 -5.44 8.11
C SER A 120 14.62 -6.81 8.75
N ALA A 121 13.84 -7.01 9.82
CA ALA A 121 13.70 -8.29 10.50
C ALA A 121 12.99 -9.33 9.63
N LEU A 122 11.94 -8.93 8.90
CA LEU A 122 11.23 -9.79 7.96
C LEU A 122 12.15 -10.25 6.82
N ASP A 123 12.91 -9.35 6.19
CA ASP A 123 13.87 -9.68 5.14
C ASP A 123 14.92 -10.69 5.61
N ARG A 124 15.43 -10.52 6.83
CA ARG A 124 16.38 -11.45 7.46
C ARG A 124 15.74 -12.81 7.77
N CYS A 125 14.52 -12.83 8.30
CA CYS A 125 13.78 -14.05 8.60
C CYS A 125 13.61 -14.89 7.34
N ILE A 126 13.09 -14.28 6.26
CA ILE A 126 12.91 -14.94 4.97
C ILE A 126 14.25 -15.46 4.44
N GLY A 127 15.31 -14.63 4.48
CA GLY A 127 16.65 -15.03 4.04
C GLY A 127 17.22 -16.20 4.81
N THR A 128 16.89 -16.35 6.10
CA THR A 128 17.25 -17.50 6.93
C THR A 128 16.47 -18.74 6.50
N GLN A 129 15.17 -18.62 6.30
CA GLN A 129 14.33 -19.76 5.90
C GLN A 129 14.66 -20.24 4.48
N ILE A 130 15.02 -19.35 3.55
CA ILE A 130 15.51 -19.74 2.22
C ILE A 130 16.72 -20.68 2.30
N LYS A 131 17.61 -20.48 3.26
CA LYS A 131 18.78 -21.38 3.46
C LYS A 131 18.38 -22.73 4.04
N GLU A 132 17.29 -22.78 4.82
CA GLU A 132 16.83 -23.98 5.50
C GLU A 132 15.93 -24.86 4.62
N ILE A 133 14.93 -24.24 3.95
CA ILE A 133 13.88 -24.99 3.21
C ILE A 133 13.86 -24.68 1.69
N GLY A 134 14.82 -23.90 1.18
CA GLY A 134 14.85 -23.51 -0.23
C GLY A 134 14.01 -22.27 -0.53
N LYS A 135 14.09 -21.76 -1.76
CA LYS A 135 13.32 -20.58 -2.19
C LYS A 135 11.85 -20.93 -2.43
N PRO A 136 10.92 -20.03 -2.06
CA PRO A 136 9.52 -20.16 -2.47
C PRO A 136 9.37 -19.92 -3.99
N ASP A 137 8.25 -20.33 -4.55
CA ASP A 137 7.85 -20.07 -5.95
C ASP A 137 7.29 -18.65 -6.16
N PHE A 138 7.27 -17.84 -5.10
CA PHE A 138 6.79 -16.46 -5.08
C PHE A 138 7.83 -15.50 -4.48
N THR A 139 7.58 -14.20 -4.60
CA THR A 139 8.32 -13.15 -3.88
C THR A 139 7.43 -12.56 -2.82
N HIS A 140 7.92 -12.43 -1.59
CA HIS A 140 7.16 -11.81 -0.49
C HIS A 140 6.85 -10.35 -0.80
N GLN A 141 5.57 -10.02 -0.74
CA GLN A 141 5.04 -8.73 -1.15
C GLN A 141 4.71 -7.88 0.06
N ILE A 142 5.05 -6.61 0.00
CA ILE A 142 4.85 -5.64 1.06
C ILE A 142 3.81 -4.62 0.65
N VAL A 143 2.83 -4.42 1.50
CA VAL A 143 1.85 -3.33 1.44
C VAL A 143 2.09 -2.44 2.65
N LEU A 144 2.20 -1.13 2.45
CA LEU A 144 2.50 -0.17 3.52
C LEU A 144 1.35 0.81 3.68
N CYS A 145 0.94 1.08 4.92
CA CYS A 145 -0.13 2.02 5.15
C CYS A 145 0.32 3.46 4.92
N LEU A 146 -0.63 4.26 4.45
CA LEU A 146 -0.52 5.71 4.34
C LEU A 146 -1.30 6.33 5.49
N PRO A 147 -0.67 7.19 6.31
CA PRO A 147 -1.41 7.99 7.30
C PRO A 147 -2.49 8.84 6.64
N GLU A 148 -3.61 9.00 7.32
CA GLU A 148 -4.70 9.82 6.83
C GLU A 148 -4.37 11.31 6.93
N VAL A 149 -4.63 12.06 5.86
CA VAL A 149 -4.64 13.52 5.89
C VAL A 149 -5.96 14.00 6.49
N LEU A 150 -5.91 14.50 7.72
CA LEU A 150 -7.12 14.83 8.49
C LEU A 150 -7.70 16.17 8.03
N PRO A 151 -8.91 16.20 7.45
CA PRO A 151 -9.49 17.42 6.90
C PRO A 151 -9.53 18.58 7.92
N GLY A 152 -9.06 19.75 7.49
CA GLY A 152 -9.03 20.96 8.30
C GLY A 152 -7.83 21.10 9.24
N GLN A 153 -6.91 20.12 9.32
CA GLN A 153 -5.68 20.26 10.09
C GLN A 153 -4.76 21.31 9.45
N LYS A 154 -4.25 22.26 10.26
CA LYS A 154 -3.37 23.36 9.79
C LYS A 154 -1.99 23.35 10.43
N ASP A 155 -1.77 22.50 11.41
CA ASP A 155 -0.53 22.40 12.19
C ASP A 155 0.28 21.12 11.87
N TRP A 156 0.00 20.50 10.72
CA TRP A 156 0.67 19.28 10.33
C TRP A 156 2.18 19.46 10.07
N GLY A 157 2.54 20.57 9.46
CA GLY A 157 3.92 20.90 9.10
C GLY A 157 4.01 21.49 7.69
N GLU A 158 5.18 21.39 7.08
CA GLU A 158 5.49 22.02 5.79
C GLU A 158 6.02 21.01 4.77
N VAL A 159 5.82 21.27 3.49
CA VAL A 159 6.46 20.59 2.38
C VAL A 159 7.12 21.65 1.50
N ASP A 160 8.42 21.49 1.22
CA ASP A 160 9.25 22.45 0.44
C ASP A 160 9.23 23.88 1.00
N GLY A 161 9.15 24.02 2.33
CA GLY A 161 9.08 25.31 3.02
C GLY A 161 7.71 25.95 3.05
N GLU A 162 6.67 25.30 2.52
CA GLU A 162 5.29 25.79 2.52
C GLU A 162 4.46 25.08 3.59
N PRO A 163 3.82 25.81 4.54
CA PRO A 163 2.91 25.22 5.52
C PRO A 163 1.70 24.56 4.85
N MET A 164 1.34 23.36 5.29
CA MET A 164 0.18 22.62 4.79
C MET A 164 -1.09 23.00 5.54
N ASP A 165 -2.14 23.30 4.80
CA ASP A 165 -3.50 23.52 5.29
C ASP A 165 -4.44 22.45 4.71
N PHE A 166 -4.80 21.44 5.49
CA PHE A 166 -5.62 20.32 5.03
C PHE A 166 -7.12 20.67 4.85
N SER A 167 -7.49 21.95 4.96
CA SER A 167 -8.76 22.44 4.42
C SER A 167 -8.70 22.55 2.87
N ARG A 168 -7.49 22.53 2.27
CA ARG A 168 -7.26 22.60 0.83
C ARG A 168 -6.86 21.22 0.31
N GLN A 169 -7.54 20.77 -0.73
CA GLN A 169 -7.29 19.44 -1.32
C GLN A 169 -5.87 19.31 -1.91
N GLU A 170 -5.33 20.37 -2.51
CA GLU A 170 -3.98 20.38 -3.06
C GLU A 170 -2.91 20.11 -2.00
N ASP A 171 -3.09 20.64 -0.78
CA ASP A 171 -2.14 20.40 0.32
C ASP A 171 -2.26 18.97 0.87
N GLN A 172 -3.48 18.42 0.92
CA GLN A 172 -3.69 17.01 1.27
C GLN A 172 -2.95 16.09 0.29
N VAL A 173 -3.09 16.35 -1.02
CA VAL A 173 -2.40 15.60 -2.08
C VAL A 173 -0.88 15.79 -1.97
N LYS A 174 -0.39 17.03 -1.74
CA LYS A 174 1.03 17.34 -1.60
C LYS A 174 1.67 16.60 -0.43
N ALA A 175 1.02 16.59 0.74
CA ALA A 175 1.50 15.88 1.92
C ALA A 175 1.50 14.34 1.74
N THR A 176 0.44 13.79 1.16
CA THR A 176 0.36 12.34 0.85
C THR A 176 1.46 11.92 -0.13
N ARG A 177 1.66 12.69 -1.20
CA ARG A 177 2.72 12.43 -2.18
C ARG A 177 4.10 12.49 -1.54
N TRP A 178 4.37 13.51 -0.72
CA TRP A 178 5.61 13.63 0.03
C TRP A 178 5.89 12.37 0.89
N TYR A 179 4.87 11.84 1.58
CA TYR A 179 5.02 10.62 2.39
C TYR A 179 5.33 9.39 1.53
N ILE A 180 4.62 9.23 0.41
CA ILE A 180 4.86 8.13 -0.54
C ILE A 180 6.29 8.21 -1.11
N ASP A 181 6.74 9.40 -1.52
CA ASP A 181 8.07 9.59 -2.10
C ASP A 181 9.16 9.28 -1.07
N GLU A 182 9.02 9.74 0.18
CA GLU A 182 9.97 9.45 1.25
C GLU A 182 9.99 7.94 1.60
N LEU A 183 8.83 7.30 1.64
CA LEU A 183 8.70 5.87 1.87
C LEU A 183 9.38 5.07 0.75
N MET A 184 9.08 5.37 -0.52
CA MET A 184 9.68 4.70 -1.68
C MET A 184 11.22 4.90 -1.72
N LYS A 185 11.69 6.09 -1.41
CA LYS A 185 13.12 6.41 -1.29
C LYS A 185 13.80 5.53 -0.24
N ARG A 186 13.23 5.44 0.98
CA ARG A 186 13.76 4.60 2.07
C ARG A 186 13.73 3.13 1.71
N PHE A 187 12.64 2.64 1.12
CA PHE A 187 12.54 1.25 0.68
C PHE A 187 13.62 0.91 -0.36
N LYS A 188 13.86 1.78 -1.34
CA LYS A 188 14.93 1.63 -2.33
C LYS A 188 16.32 1.65 -1.70
N GLN A 189 16.56 2.52 -0.70
CA GLN A 189 17.85 2.64 0.00
C GLN A 189 18.14 1.43 0.88
N ALA A 190 17.13 0.82 1.48
CA ALA A 190 17.25 -0.36 2.34
C ALA A 190 17.74 -1.61 1.59
N LYS A 191 17.53 -1.69 0.28
CA LYS A 191 18.01 -2.78 -0.60
C LYS A 191 17.66 -4.18 -0.08
N TYR A 192 16.42 -4.35 0.40
CA TYR A 192 15.91 -5.66 0.83
C TYR A 192 16.07 -6.69 -0.31
N LYS A 193 16.46 -7.90 0.06
CA LYS A 193 16.76 -8.97 -0.91
C LYS A 193 15.57 -9.86 -1.23
N HIS A 194 14.63 -9.93 -0.30
CA HIS A 194 13.53 -10.89 -0.34
C HIS A 194 12.15 -10.22 -0.33
N LEU A 195 12.11 -8.89 -0.24
CA LEU A 195 10.87 -8.10 -0.16
C LEU A 195 10.67 -7.27 -1.43
N LYS A 196 9.42 -7.21 -1.89
CA LYS A 196 8.98 -6.36 -3.00
C LYS A 196 7.87 -5.44 -2.50
N LEU A 197 8.05 -4.12 -2.61
CA LEU A 197 6.96 -3.17 -2.39
C LEU A 197 5.93 -3.33 -3.52
N SER A 198 4.69 -3.63 -3.17
CA SER A 198 3.63 -4.00 -4.12
C SER A 198 2.45 -3.05 -4.08
N GLY A 199 2.28 -2.29 -3.02
CA GLY A 199 1.19 -1.33 -2.92
C GLY A 199 1.16 -0.57 -1.63
N PHE A 200 0.14 0.29 -1.55
CA PHE A 200 -0.16 1.09 -0.37
C PHE A 200 -1.57 0.78 0.12
N TYR A 201 -1.74 0.83 1.42
CA TYR A 201 -3.02 0.68 2.08
C TYR A 201 -3.51 2.05 2.56
N TRP A 202 -4.71 2.43 2.14
CA TRP A 202 -5.35 3.66 2.55
C TRP A 202 -6.00 3.49 3.92
N LEU A 203 -5.43 4.08 4.95
CA LEU A 203 -5.81 3.84 6.34
C LEU A 203 -7.24 4.30 6.67
N ALA A 204 -7.74 5.32 6.00
CA ALA A 204 -9.10 5.83 6.21
C ALA A 204 -10.19 4.84 5.77
N GLU A 205 -9.91 3.93 4.83
CA GLU A 205 -10.84 2.93 4.27
C GLU A 205 -12.16 3.53 3.74
N ASP A 206 -12.18 4.83 3.48
CA ASP A 206 -13.35 5.57 3.03
C ASP A 206 -13.01 6.40 1.80
N ILE A 207 -13.88 6.35 0.80
CA ILE A 207 -13.79 7.15 -0.42
C ILE A 207 -15.13 7.84 -0.66
N ASP A 208 -15.15 9.15 -0.55
CA ASP A 208 -16.30 9.94 -0.93
C ASP A 208 -16.36 10.10 -2.45
N PHE A 209 -17.06 9.17 -3.09
CA PHE A 209 -17.20 9.15 -4.56
C PHE A 209 -17.86 10.42 -5.11
N THR A 210 -18.58 11.20 -4.29
CA THR A 210 -19.22 12.46 -4.75
C THR A 210 -18.21 13.57 -4.98
N LYS A 211 -17.00 13.43 -4.45
CA LYS A 211 -15.89 14.40 -4.57
C LYS A 211 -14.84 13.99 -5.62
N LEU A 212 -15.02 12.85 -6.26
CA LEU A 212 -14.12 12.46 -7.34
C LEU A 212 -14.47 13.27 -8.60
N PRO A 213 -13.46 13.73 -9.38
CA PRO A 213 -13.72 14.31 -10.69
C PRO A 213 -14.42 13.27 -11.59
N PRO A 214 -15.30 13.69 -12.48
CA PRO A 214 -15.87 12.77 -13.47
C PRO A 214 -14.75 12.13 -14.30
N LEU A 215 -14.86 10.83 -14.50
CA LEU A 215 -13.92 10.06 -15.33
C LEU A 215 -14.01 10.48 -16.80
#